data_3ae4ab470689c44d5cbe6a1680ea7dc6
#
_entry.id   3ae4ab470689c44d5cbe6a1680ea7dc6
#
_cell.length_a   1.000
_cell.length_b   1.000
_cell.length_c   1.000
_cell.angle_alpha   90.00
_cell.angle_beta   90.00
_cell.angle_gamma   90.00
#
_symmetry.space_group_name_H-M   'P 1'
#
loop_
_entity.id
_entity.type
_entity.pdbx_description
1 polymer ?
#
loop_
_entity_poly.entity_id
_entity_poly.type
_entity_poly.pdbx_seq_one_letter_code
_entity_poly.pdbx_strand_id
1 'polypeptide(L)'
;MESEKPSGEFFDYIDIDAIDNHLHRIKKTKRMLVSNAPSRASRAVKTGSVLFSLVRPYLENIALVDEKYANSIVSTGFYVCNSSGALYPEYMFCLMISGYVVNGLNQFMKGDNSPSISKDNIENWLYPIPPFNEQKIICNKIKRLFSEIEAIEKSLS
;
A
#
# COMPACT_ATOMS: atom_id res chain seq x y z
N MET A 1 10.89 6.98 4.07
CA MET A 1 9.72 6.79 4.97
C MET A 1 9.86 7.71 6.16
N GLU A 2 8.85 8.50 6.43
CA GLU A 2 8.82 9.37 7.59
C GLU A 2 8.38 8.56 8.82
N SER A 3 9.12 8.70 9.93
CA SER A 3 8.75 8.10 11.20
C SER A 3 7.99 9.16 12.00
N GLU A 4 6.78 8.81 12.40
CA GLU A 4 5.93 9.67 13.21
C GLU A 4 5.22 8.82 14.26
N LYS A 5 5.31 9.24 15.51
CA LYS A 5 4.58 8.60 16.59
C LYS A 5 3.21 9.26 16.78
N PRO A 6 2.21 8.50 17.22
CA PRO A 6 0.91 9.06 17.57
C PRO A 6 1.04 10.20 18.55
N SER A 7 0.23 11.24 18.38
CA SER A 7 0.17 12.42 19.25
C SER A 7 -1.29 12.79 19.54
N GLY A 8 -1.51 13.65 20.55
CA GLY A 8 -2.84 14.01 21.02
C GLY A 8 -3.43 12.98 21.96
N GLU A 9 -4.75 12.88 22.02
CA GLU A 9 -5.48 11.93 22.88
C GLU A 9 -5.80 10.64 22.14
N PHE A 10 -6.26 10.74 20.90
CA PHE A 10 -6.64 9.62 20.03
C PHE A 10 -5.92 9.72 18.68
N PHE A 11 -5.74 8.57 18.04
CA PHE A 11 -5.26 8.47 16.67
C PHE A 11 -5.94 7.33 15.92
N ASP A 12 -5.92 7.41 14.60
CA ASP A 12 -6.39 6.34 13.71
C ASP A 12 -5.20 5.47 13.29
N TYR A 13 -5.29 4.18 13.59
CA TYR A 13 -4.24 3.20 13.34
C TYR A 13 -4.59 2.25 12.21
N ILE A 14 -3.64 2.07 11.29
CA ILE A 14 -3.71 1.09 10.21
C ILE A 14 -2.68 -0.01 10.48
N ASP A 15 -3.16 -1.21 10.80
CA ASP A 15 -2.34 -2.41 10.84
C ASP A 15 -2.62 -3.27 9.60
N ILE A 16 -1.89 -4.37 9.43
CA ILE A 16 -1.97 -5.24 8.25
C ILE A 16 -3.39 -5.80 8.04
N ASP A 17 -4.10 -6.11 9.13
CA ASP A 17 -5.49 -6.59 9.09
C ASP A 17 -6.52 -5.55 8.63
N ALA A 18 -6.12 -4.28 8.57
CA ALA A 18 -6.96 -3.21 8.04
C ALA A 18 -7.10 -3.23 6.51
N ILE A 19 -6.27 -3.99 5.82
CA ILE A 19 -6.27 -4.05 4.35
C ILE A 19 -7.19 -5.17 3.85
N ASP A 20 -7.97 -4.85 2.83
CA ASP A 20 -8.63 -5.80 1.95
C ASP A 20 -7.66 -6.12 0.81
N ASN A 21 -7.07 -7.29 0.85
CA ASN A 21 -6.05 -7.69 -0.13
C ASN A 21 -6.61 -8.18 -1.47
N HIS A 22 -7.93 -8.38 -1.57
CA HIS A 22 -8.59 -8.67 -2.83
C HIS A 22 -8.94 -7.39 -3.59
N LEU A 23 -9.39 -6.37 -2.86
CA LEU A 23 -9.77 -5.08 -3.43
C LEU A 23 -8.66 -4.02 -3.30
N HIS A 24 -7.53 -4.39 -2.71
CA HIS A 24 -6.37 -3.52 -2.49
C HIS A 24 -6.73 -2.16 -1.89
N ARG A 25 -7.56 -2.17 -0.83
CA ARG A 25 -8.05 -0.96 -0.18
C ARG A 25 -8.02 -1.06 1.34
N ILE A 26 -8.01 0.09 2.01
CA ILE A 26 -8.15 0.15 3.47
C ILE A 26 -9.64 -0.06 3.81
N LYS A 27 -9.96 -1.10 4.61
CA LYS A 27 -11.33 -1.37 5.09
C LYS A 27 -11.76 -0.37 6.15
N LYS A 28 -10.97 -0.27 7.21
CA LYS A 28 -11.20 0.65 8.32
C LYS A 28 -9.93 0.82 9.15
N THR A 29 -9.82 1.96 9.83
CA THR A 29 -8.81 2.21 10.87
C THR A 29 -9.30 1.71 12.23
N LYS A 30 -8.36 1.52 13.15
CA LYS A 30 -8.64 1.32 14.58
C LYS A 30 -8.41 2.64 15.31
N ARG A 31 -9.48 3.27 15.81
CA ARG A 31 -9.33 4.46 16.65
C ARG A 31 -8.85 4.05 18.04
N MET A 32 -7.72 4.58 18.48
CA MET A 32 -7.04 4.18 19.70
C MET A 32 -6.60 5.39 20.52
N LEU A 33 -6.53 5.21 21.85
CA LEU A 33 -5.84 6.16 22.73
C LEU A 33 -4.34 6.10 22.46
N VAL A 34 -3.68 7.25 22.45
CA VAL A 34 -2.22 7.34 22.27
C VAL A 34 -1.48 6.59 23.37
N SER A 35 -2.01 6.58 24.62
CA SER A 35 -1.46 5.79 25.73
C SER A 35 -1.42 4.28 25.48
N ASN A 36 -2.27 3.78 24.59
CA ASN A 36 -2.39 2.36 24.23
C ASN A 36 -1.77 2.05 22.87
N ALA A 37 -1.01 3.00 22.30
CA ALA A 37 -0.42 2.83 20.98
C ALA A 37 0.56 1.65 20.94
N PRO A 38 0.40 0.71 19.99
CA PRO A 38 1.38 -0.34 19.77
C PRO A 38 2.75 0.26 19.44
N SER A 39 3.82 -0.39 19.88
CA SER A 39 5.20 0.05 19.56
C SER A 39 5.46 0.17 18.05
N ARG A 40 4.73 -0.61 17.25
CA ARG A 40 4.78 -0.59 15.79
C ARG A 40 4.03 0.57 15.13
N ALA A 41 3.21 1.33 15.86
CA ALA A 41 2.49 2.50 15.35
C ALA A 41 3.47 3.69 15.23
N SER A 42 4.15 3.80 14.10
CA SER A 42 5.21 4.81 13.93
C SER A 42 5.51 5.22 12.49
N ARG A 43 4.58 5.05 11.55
CA ARG A 43 4.76 5.48 10.16
C ARG A 43 3.68 6.48 9.79
N ALA A 44 4.10 7.67 9.34
CA ALA A 44 3.21 8.67 8.78
C ALA A 44 2.77 8.28 7.37
N VAL A 45 1.56 8.66 7.01
CA VAL A 45 1.01 8.53 5.66
C VAL A 45 0.35 9.83 5.23
N LYS A 46 0.23 10.00 3.92
CA LYS A 46 -0.48 11.11 3.29
C LYS A 46 -1.32 10.59 2.13
N THR A 47 -2.24 11.40 1.64
CA THR A 47 -2.99 11.09 0.43
C THR A 47 -2.02 10.73 -0.71
N GLY A 48 -2.30 9.61 -1.39
CA GLY A 48 -1.45 9.10 -2.47
C GLY A 48 -0.25 8.26 -2.03
N SER A 49 -0.04 8.05 -0.72
CA SER A 49 0.90 7.03 -0.25
C SER A 49 0.41 5.64 -0.62
N VAL A 50 1.31 4.73 -0.95
CA VAL A 50 0.99 3.32 -1.15
C VAL A 50 1.58 2.51 0.01
N LEU A 51 0.74 1.75 0.67
CA LEU A 51 1.12 0.81 1.71
C LEU A 51 1.48 -0.52 1.07
N PHE A 52 2.65 -1.06 1.37
CA PHE A 52 3.07 -2.38 0.94
C PHE A 52 3.48 -3.21 2.16
N SER A 53 2.80 -4.32 2.43
CA SER A 53 3.14 -5.16 3.58
C SER A 53 4.51 -5.82 3.41
N LEU A 54 5.39 -5.59 4.37
CA LEU A 54 6.69 -6.26 4.46
C LEU A 54 6.55 -7.70 4.97
N VAL A 55 5.46 -7.97 5.72
CA VAL A 55 5.19 -9.28 6.33
C VAL A 55 4.24 -10.06 5.43
N ARG A 56 4.60 -11.29 5.09
CA ARG A 56 3.83 -12.15 4.20
C ARG A 56 3.42 -11.43 2.91
N PRO A 57 4.37 -10.86 2.15
CA PRO A 57 4.07 -10.03 0.98
C PRO A 57 3.25 -10.77 -0.09
N TYR A 58 3.31 -12.11 -0.11
CA TYR A 58 2.49 -12.96 -0.97
C TYR A 58 0.98 -12.87 -0.68
N LEU A 59 0.57 -12.32 0.48
CA LEU A 59 -0.84 -12.04 0.78
C LEU A 59 -1.30 -10.72 0.15
N GLU A 60 -0.41 -9.98 -0.47
CA GLU A 60 -0.73 -8.76 -1.22
C GLU A 60 -1.54 -7.72 -0.42
N ASN A 61 -1.23 -7.57 0.88
CA ASN A 61 -1.79 -6.49 1.68
C ASN A 61 -1.18 -5.15 1.22
N ILE A 62 -1.68 -4.64 0.10
CA ILE A 62 -1.24 -3.42 -0.57
C ILE A 62 -2.45 -2.51 -0.72
N ALA A 63 -2.32 -1.22 -0.43
CA ALA A 63 -3.41 -0.26 -0.59
C ALA A 63 -2.90 1.15 -0.90
N LEU A 64 -3.67 1.89 -1.69
CA LEU A 64 -3.51 3.33 -1.88
C LEU A 64 -4.22 4.06 -0.74
N VAL A 65 -3.54 5.03 -0.13
CA VAL A 65 -4.10 5.89 0.92
C VAL A 65 -4.90 7.02 0.28
N ASP A 66 -6.20 7.04 0.51
CA ASP A 66 -7.08 8.15 0.12
C ASP A 66 -7.08 9.28 1.18
N GLU A 67 -7.77 10.37 0.87
CA GLU A 67 -7.85 11.54 1.75
C GLU A 67 -8.41 11.21 3.14
N LYS A 68 -9.34 10.27 3.22
CA LYS A 68 -9.98 9.85 4.48
C LYS A 68 -8.97 9.29 5.49
N TYR A 69 -7.91 8.66 5.02
CA TYR A 69 -6.92 7.99 5.86
C TYR A 69 -5.57 8.73 5.93
N ALA A 70 -5.46 9.91 5.32
CA ALA A 70 -4.20 10.65 5.17
C ALA A 70 -3.50 11.04 6.49
N ASN A 71 -4.26 11.12 7.59
CA ASN A 71 -3.74 11.47 8.92
C ASN A 71 -3.61 10.25 9.86
N SER A 72 -3.68 9.05 9.32
CA SER A 72 -3.54 7.84 10.12
C SER A 72 -2.07 7.52 10.38
N ILE A 73 -1.82 6.81 11.48
CA ILE A 73 -0.52 6.21 11.78
C ILE A 73 -0.54 4.74 11.36
N VAL A 74 0.50 4.31 10.69
CA VAL A 74 0.59 2.98 10.10
C VAL A 74 1.63 2.13 10.83
N SER A 75 1.39 0.81 10.86
CA SER A 75 2.30 -0.18 11.42
C SER A 75 3.64 -0.20 10.68
N THR A 76 4.75 -0.41 11.41
CA THR A 76 6.07 -0.71 10.83
C THR A 76 6.10 -1.97 9.98
N GLY A 77 5.05 -2.79 10.02
CA GLY A 77 4.88 -3.92 9.11
C GLY A 77 4.64 -3.53 7.66
N PHE A 78 4.35 -2.23 7.40
CA PHE A 78 4.26 -1.69 6.05
C PHE A 78 5.53 -0.92 5.65
N TYR A 79 5.88 -1.00 4.39
CA TYR A 79 6.65 0.02 3.70
C TYR A 79 5.68 1.06 3.14
N VAL A 80 5.92 2.33 3.45
CA VAL A 80 5.11 3.45 2.96
C VAL A 80 5.83 4.05 1.75
N CYS A 81 5.29 3.79 0.56
CA CYS A 81 5.79 4.38 -0.68
C CYS A 81 5.16 5.76 -0.86
N ASN A 82 5.98 6.79 -0.90
CA ASN A 82 5.54 8.15 -1.22
C ASN A 82 6.01 8.51 -2.62
N SER A 83 5.09 8.99 -3.45
CA SER A 83 5.45 9.51 -4.76
C SER A 83 6.26 10.80 -4.65
N SER A 84 7.29 10.94 -5.46
CA SER A 84 7.94 12.21 -5.78
C SER A 84 7.34 12.76 -7.08
N GLY A 85 7.56 14.03 -7.41
CA GLY A 85 6.92 14.69 -8.56
C GLY A 85 7.05 13.99 -9.93
N ALA A 86 7.97 13.04 -10.07
CA ALA A 86 8.13 12.24 -11.29
C ALA A 86 7.23 10.99 -11.35
N LEU A 87 6.57 10.64 -10.25
CA LEU A 87 5.78 9.41 -10.11
C LEU A 87 4.33 9.74 -9.75
N TYR A 88 3.41 9.36 -10.62
CA TYR A 88 1.97 9.51 -10.41
C TYR A 88 1.50 8.50 -9.35
N PRO A 89 0.77 8.91 -8.28
CA PRO A 89 0.43 8.02 -7.16
C PRO A 89 -0.33 6.76 -7.57
N GLU A 90 -1.31 6.90 -8.46
CA GLU A 90 -2.09 5.74 -8.95
C GLU A 90 -1.24 4.82 -9.83
N TYR A 91 -0.27 5.36 -10.58
CA TYR A 91 0.67 4.52 -11.31
C TYR A 91 1.57 3.75 -10.36
N MET A 92 2.10 4.40 -9.33
CA MET A 92 2.85 3.74 -8.27
C MET A 92 2.03 2.61 -7.63
N PHE A 93 0.76 2.85 -7.35
CA PHE A 93 -0.13 1.81 -6.82
C PHE A 93 -0.29 0.64 -7.79
N CYS A 94 -0.64 0.90 -9.07
CA CYS A 94 -0.75 -0.15 -10.09
C CYS A 94 0.55 -0.95 -10.24
N LEU A 95 1.69 -0.28 -10.14
CA LEU A 95 3.00 -0.91 -10.21
C LEU A 95 3.24 -1.83 -9.01
N MET A 96 2.94 -1.37 -7.80
CA MET A 96 3.15 -2.13 -6.56
C MET A 96 2.25 -3.36 -6.44
N ILE A 97 1.05 -3.36 -7.01
CA ILE A 97 0.16 -4.54 -7.06
C ILE A 97 0.46 -5.46 -8.27
N SER A 98 1.36 -5.05 -9.17
CA SER A 98 1.67 -5.87 -10.35
C SER A 98 2.38 -7.17 -9.98
N GLY A 99 2.10 -8.24 -10.74
CA GLY A 99 2.81 -9.50 -10.58
C GLY A 99 4.33 -9.37 -10.75
N TYR A 100 4.80 -8.40 -11.55
CA TYR A 100 6.22 -8.11 -11.69
C TYR A 100 6.87 -7.71 -10.35
N VAL A 101 6.23 -6.83 -9.58
CA VAL A 101 6.74 -6.37 -8.30
C VAL A 101 6.50 -7.42 -7.21
N VAL A 102 5.27 -7.91 -7.07
CA VAL A 102 4.91 -8.85 -6.00
C VAL A 102 5.71 -10.15 -6.11
N ASN A 103 5.70 -10.80 -7.27
CA ASN A 103 6.41 -12.06 -7.45
C ASN A 103 7.93 -11.88 -7.38
N GLY A 104 8.44 -10.74 -7.87
CA GLY A 104 9.85 -10.41 -7.78
C GLY A 104 10.30 -10.20 -6.33
N LEU A 105 9.55 -9.45 -5.54
CA LEU A 105 9.88 -9.20 -4.14
C LEU A 105 9.69 -10.44 -3.26
N ASN A 106 8.73 -11.31 -3.56
CA ASN A 106 8.51 -12.56 -2.84
C ASN A 106 9.75 -13.49 -2.85
N GLN A 107 10.63 -13.36 -3.84
CA GLN A 107 11.87 -14.15 -3.89
C GLN A 107 12.86 -13.79 -2.76
N PHE A 108 12.71 -12.64 -2.13
CA PHE A 108 13.56 -12.18 -1.03
C PHE A 108 13.03 -12.53 0.36
N MET A 109 11.90 -13.24 0.44
CA MET A 109 11.29 -13.61 1.72
C MET A 109 12.23 -14.44 2.59
N LYS A 110 12.28 -14.10 3.88
CA LYS A 110 13.02 -14.81 4.91
C LYS A 110 12.13 -15.06 6.13
N GLY A 111 12.37 -16.17 6.81
CA GLY A 111 11.65 -16.59 8.02
C GLY A 111 10.57 -17.64 7.73
N ASP A 112 10.38 -18.56 8.69
CA ASP A 112 9.53 -19.75 8.50
C ASP A 112 8.06 -19.46 8.82
N ASN A 113 7.77 -18.89 10.00
CA ASN A 113 6.39 -18.69 10.47
C ASN A 113 5.73 -17.41 9.94
N SER A 114 6.52 -16.37 9.73
CA SER A 114 6.07 -15.08 9.23
C SER A 114 7.08 -14.53 8.22
N PRO A 115 7.16 -15.14 7.03
CA PRO A 115 8.14 -14.73 6.03
C PRO A 115 7.96 -13.26 5.70
N SER A 116 9.07 -12.53 5.62
CA SER A 116 9.08 -11.10 5.40
C SER A 116 10.21 -10.68 4.47
N ILE A 117 10.05 -9.52 3.87
CA ILE A 117 11.07 -8.82 3.10
C ILE A 117 11.55 -7.59 3.85
N SER A 118 12.73 -7.11 3.52
CA SER A 118 13.26 -5.86 4.07
C SER A 118 12.83 -4.66 3.24
N LYS A 119 12.92 -3.47 3.83
CA LYS A 119 12.74 -2.23 3.08
C LYS A 119 13.76 -2.11 1.92
N ASP A 120 14.98 -2.59 2.13
CA ASP A 120 16.05 -2.54 1.12
C ASP A 120 15.69 -3.36 -0.13
N ASN A 121 14.92 -4.45 0.02
CA ASN A 121 14.43 -5.21 -1.13
C ASN A 121 13.50 -4.37 -2.00
N ILE A 122 12.63 -3.55 -1.39
CA ILE A 122 11.75 -2.64 -2.11
C ILE A 122 12.54 -1.48 -2.72
N GLU A 123 13.43 -0.85 -1.94
CA GLU A 123 14.18 0.33 -2.38
C GLU A 123 15.18 0.03 -3.51
N ASN A 124 15.71 -1.18 -3.58
CA ASN A 124 16.66 -1.60 -4.61
C ASN A 124 16.01 -2.37 -5.78
N TRP A 125 14.69 -2.58 -5.77
CA TRP A 125 14.01 -3.20 -6.89
C TRP A 125 13.97 -2.25 -8.10
N LEU A 126 14.07 -2.80 -9.29
CA LEU A 126 14.03 -2.00 -10.52
C LEU A 126 12.58 -1.78 -10.97
N TYR A 127 12.16 -0.53 -10.97
CA TYR A 127 10.81 -0.14 -11.34
C TYR A 127 10.77 0.50 -12.72
N PRO A 128 9.87 0.07 -13.65
CA PRO A 128 9.66 0.78 -14.91
C PRO A 128 8.93 2.09 -14.64
N ILE A 129 9.55 3.21 -14.95
CA ILE A 129 8.99 4.55 -14.76
C ILE A 129 8.96 5.30 -16.10
N PRO A 130 7.85 5.18 -16.86
CA PRO A 130 7.69 5.93 -18.09
C PRO A 130 7.48 7.42 -17.82
N PRO A 131 7.51 8.28 -18.86
CA PRO A 131 7.18 9.69 -18.72
C PRO A 131 5.85 9.92 -18.01
N PHE A 132 5.74 10.99 -17.22
CA PHE A 132 4.61 11.23 -16.31
C PHE A 132 3.22 11.19 -17.01
N ASN A 133 3.12 11.75 -18.23
CA ASN A 133 1.88 11.70 -19.00
C ASN A 133 1.51 10.27 -19.43
N GLU A 134 2.49 9.44 -19.73
CA GLU A 134 2.27 8.04 -20.09
C GLU A 134 1.78 7.23 -18.88
N GLN A 135 2.30 7.50 -17.68
CA GLN A 135 1.80 6.90 -16.44
C GLN A 135 0.29 7.14 -16.29
N LYS A 136 -0.20 8.35 -16.52
CA LYS A 136 -1.64 8.67 -16.47
C LYS A 136 -2.45 7.92 -17.52
N ILE A 137 -1.93 7.81 -18.73
CA ILE A 137 -2.59 7.06 -19.82
C ILE A 137 -2.72 5.59 -19.44
N ILE A 138 -1.66 4.99 -18.91
CA ILE A 138 -1.64 3.60 -18.44
C ILE A 138 -2.70 3.40 -17.35
N CYS A 139 -2.72 4.26 -16.31
CA CYS A 139 -3.71 4.17 -15.22
C CYS A 139 -5.14 4.28 -15.73
N ASN A 140 -5.42 5.20 -16.64
CA ASN A 140 -6.76 5.35 -17.20
C ASN A 140 -7.21 4.11 -17.99
N LYS A 141 -6.31 3.51 -18.74
CA LYS A 141 -6.60 2.25 -19.46
C LYS A 141 -6.88 1.11 -18.48
N ILE A 142 -6.07 0.97 -17.42
CA ILE A 142 -6.26 -0.06 -16.39
C ILE A 142 -7.63 0.13 -15.70
N LYS A 143 -7.95 1.33 -15.25
CA LYS A 143 -9.25 1.64 -14.61
C LYS A 143 -10.43 1.29 -15.52
N ARG A 144 -10.32 1.63 -16.80
CA ARG A 144 -11.37 1.30 -17.79
C ARG A 144 -11.56 -0.22 -17.93
N LEU A 145 -10.47 -0.98 -18.05
CA LEU A 145 -10.52 -2.44 -18.15
C LEU A 145 -11.18 -3.08 -16.92
N PHE A 146 -10.81 -2.64 -15.71
CA PHE A 146 -11.46 -3.13 -14.49
C PHE A 146 -12.95 -2.80 -14.44
N SER A 147 -13.35 -1.59 -14.84
CA SER A 147 -14.78 -1.23 -14.92
C SER A 147 -15.55 -2.09 -15.92
N GLU A 148 -14.94 -2.43 -17.05
CA GLU A 148 -15.54 -3.32 -18.06
C GLU A 148 -15.69 -4.75 -17.52
N ILE A 149 -14.67 -5.28 -16.80
CA ILE A 149 -14.72 -6.59 -16.15
C ILE A 149 -15.83 -6.64 -15.09
N GLU A 150 -15.89 -5.65 -14.20
CA GLU A 150 -16.95 -5.57 -13.18
C GLU A 150 -18.36 -5.50 -13.80
N ALA A 151 -18.54 -4.80 -14.92
CA ALA A 151 -19.80 -4.75 -15.64
C ALA A 151 -20.19 -6.12 -16.20
N ILE A 152 -19.22 -6.87 -16.73
CA ILE A 152 -19.45 -8.23 -17.24
C ILE A 152 -19.82 -9.17 -16.08
N GLU A 153 -19.10 -9.15 -14.97
CA GLU A 153 -19.39 -9.98 -13.79
C GLU A 153 -20.80 -9.73 -13.25
N LYS A 154 -21.21 -8.45 -13.17
CA LYS A 154 -22.60 -8.11 -12.78
C LYS A 154 -23.64 -8.58 -13.76
N SER A 155 -23.33 -8.68 -15.04
CA SER A 155 -24.27 -9.17 -16.06
C SER A 155 -24.43 -10.69 -16.03
N LEU A 156 -23.48 -11.41 -15.46
CA LEU A 156 -23.46 -12.88 -15.36
C LEU A 156 -24.05 -13.40 -14.03
N SER A 157 -24.22 -12.51 -13.07
CA SER A 157 -24.80 -12.83 -11.74
C SER A 157 -26.27 -12.48 -11.69
#